data_fad6954e17537861bc5b0a8bd8b3b95c
#
_entry.id   fad6954e17537861bc5b0a8bd8b3b95c
#
_cell.length_a   1.000
_cell.length_b   1.000
_cell.length_c   1.000
_cell.angle_alpha   90.00
_cell.angle_beta   90.00
_cell.angle_gamma   90.00
#
_symmetry.space_group_name_H-M   'P 1'
#
loop_
_entity.id
_entity.type
_entity.pdbx_description
1 polymer ?
#
loop_
_entity_poly.entity_id
_entity_poly.type
_entity_poly.pdbx_seq_one_letter_code
_entity_poly.pdbx_strand_id
1 'polypeptide(L)'
;MGAERRRVAGRAVRAALATLALSSTGFAPALGRTHAEPDWGRLAREIAEETNRLRRDPQSYATDLEEWLPRFNGLVLERPGRAFLRTEEGAPAVQEAIAALRAARPSAPLRWSAGLARAAGDHVRDQGPVGGTEHRGTDGSDPARRMERYGQWSGAVAENIAYGENAARDVLLQLLVDDGVPNRGHRDALLDPEWGVSGVACGRHRDYGQMCVMDYAEGYEER
;
A
#
# COMPACT_ATOMS: atom_id res chain seq x y z
N MET A 1 -14.38 -31.91 6.86
CA MET A 1 -13.29 -31.25 7.59
C MET A 1 -12.44 -30.49 6.59
N GLY A 2 -12.77 -29.20 6.33
CA GLY A 2 -12.12 -28.35 5.37
C GLY A 2 -10.90 -27.68 5.99
N ALA A 3 -9.75 -27.80 5.35
CA ALA A 3 -8.51 -27.17 5.76
C ALA A 3 -8.65 -25.65 5.62
N GLU A 4 -8.61 -24.95 6.74
CA GLU A 4 -8.59 -23.50 6.83
C GLU A 4 -7.26 -22.98 6.24
N ARG A 5 -7.31 -22.47 5.02
CA ARG A 5 -6.14 -21.84 4.38
C ARG A 5 -6.06 -20.38 4.83
N ARG A 6 -5.32 -20.13 5.91
CA ARG A 6 -4.91 -18.77 6.27
C ARG A 6 -3.75 -18.35 5.37
N ARG A 7 -4.02 -17.54 4.33
CA ARG A 7 -2.97 -16.82 3.61
C ARG A 7 -2.78 -15.47 4.28
N VAL A 8 -1.77 -15.34 5.13
CA VAL A 8 -1.26 -14.04 5.55
C VAL A 8 -0.18 -13.66 4.55
N ALA A 9 -0.51 -12.82 3.58
CA ALA A 9 0.44 -12.28 2.63
C ALA A 9 1.08 -11.01 3.23
N GLY A 10 2.39 -11.02 3.31
CA GLY A 10 3.16 -9.80 3.46
C GLY A 10 4.06 -9.73 4.70
N ARG A 11 5.35 -9.81 4.45
CA ARG A 11 6.36 -9.21 5.33
C ARG A 11 6.42 -7.73 4.99
N ALA A 12 6.39 -6.86 6.02
CA ALA A 12 6.56 -5.43 5.86
C ALA A 12 7.86 -5.12 5.11
N VAL A 13 7.77 -4.30 4.07
CA VAL A 13 8.92 -3.74 3.39
C VAL A 13 9.56 -2.74 4.33
N ARG A 14 10.80 -2.98 4.75
CA ARG A 14 11.66 -1.93 5.28
C ARG A 14 12.07 -1.05 4.09
N ALA A 15 11.39 0.05 3.86
CA ALA A 15 11.92 1.09 3.00
C ALA A 15 13.20 1.61 3.65
N ALA A 16 14.36 1.30 3.06
CA ALA A 16 15.64 1.82 3.52
C ALA A 16 15.69 3.32 3.20
N LEU A 17 15.37 4.16 4.17
CA LEU A 17 15.62 5.61 4.10
C LEU A 17 17.09 5.86 4.40
N ALA A 18 17.85 6.24 3.38
CA ALA A 18 19.14 6.87 3.58
C ALA A 18 18.92 8.23 4.28
N THR A 19 19.27 8.31 5.55
CA THR A 19 19.32 9.56 6.31
C THR A 19 20.43 10.45 5.72
N LEU A 20 20.01 11.46 4.95
CA LEU A 20 20.89 12.58 4.61
C LEU A 20 20.95 13.49 5.86
N ALA A 21 22.10 13.52 6.52
CA ALA A 21 22.39 14.49 7.57
C ALA A 21 22.47 15.89 6.94
N LEU A 22 21.43 16.68 7.10
CA LEU A 22 21.46 18.12 6.80
C LEU A 22 22.08 18.84 8.00
N SER A 23 23.26 19.40 7.78
CA SER A 23 23.88 20.36 8.69
C SER A 23 22.96 21.58 8.88
N SER A 24 22.65 21.85 10.14
CA SER A 24 21.82 22.96 10.60
C SER A 24 22.52 24.30 10.41
N THR A 25 22.17 25.05 9.37
CA THR A 25 22.33 26.49 9.35
C THR A 25 20.97 27.10 9.68
N GLY A 26 20.94 27.91 10.73
CA GLY A 26 19.73 28.47 11.32
C GLY A 26 18.87 29.22 10.32
N PHE A 27 17.61 28.80 10.22
CA PHE A 27 16.55 29.47 9.52
C PHE A 27 15.54 30.01 10.55
N ALA A 28 15.28 31.31 10.49
CA ALA A 28 14.23 31.95 11.29
C ALA A 28 12.86 31.31 10.98
N PRO A 29 11.93 31.23 11.96
CA PRO A 29 10.64 30.61 11.73
C PRO A 29 9.83 31.46 10.74
N ALA A 30 9.65 30.96 9.53
CA ALA A 30 8.66 31.47 8.60
C ALA A 30 7.26 31.19 9.19
N LEU A 31 6.49 32.25 9.38
CA LEU A 31 5.10 32.25 9.85
C LEU A 31 4.28 31.17 9.12
N GLY A 32 3.68 30.30 9.91
CA GLY A 32 3.07 29.05 9.52
C GLY A 32 2.04 29.19 8.40
N ARG A 33 2.34 28.57 7.26
CA ARG A 33 1.29 27.98 6.43
C ARG A 33 0.79 26.76 7.20
N THR A 34 -0.39 26.88 7.80
CA THR A 34 -1.14 25.71 8.24
C THR A 34 -1.48 24.90 6.99
N HIS A 35 -0.65 23.93 6.64
CA HIS A 35 -1.05 22.93 5.67
C HIS A 35 -2.27 22.24 6.26
N ALA A 36 -3.42 22.37 5.61
CA ALA A 36 -4.60 21.61 5.99
C ALA A 36 -4.22 20.13 6.04
N GLU A 37 -4.70 19.44 7.09
CA GLU A 37 -4.54 17.99 7.16
C GLU A 37 -5.02 17.34 5.86
N PRO A 38 -4.28 16.36 5.31
CA PRO A 38 -4.74 15.62 4.16
C PRO A 38 -6.10 14.96 4.44
N ASP A 39 -6.98 14.98 3.46
CA ASP A 39 -8.25 14.25 3.55
C ASP A 39 -7.97 12.75 3.35
N TRP A 40 -7.65 12.10 4.47
CA TRP A 40 -7.33 10.67 4.51
C TRP A 40 -8.51 9.80 4.04
N GLY A 41 -9.73 10.23 4.31
CA GLY A 41 -10.93 9.53 3.86
C GLY A 41 -11.10 9.60 2.34
N ARG A 42 -10.77 10.72 1.73
CA ARG A 42 -10.76 10.88 0.27
C ARG A 42 -9.68 10.00 -0.34
N LEU A 43 -8.45 10.04 0.17
CA LEU A 43 -7.35 9.23 -0.34
C LEU A 43 -7.67 7.73 -0.25
N ALA A 44 -8.25 7.26 0.85
CA ALA A 44 -8.66 5.88 1.01
C ALA A 44 -9.68 5.42 -0.04
N ARG A 45 -10.66 6.26 -0.35
CA ARG A 45 -11.63 5.98 -1.42
C ARG A 45 -10.99 5.99 -2.81
N GLU A 46 -10.12 6.96 -3.08
CA GLU A 46 -9.37 7.04 -4.34
C GLU A 46 -8.49 5.78 -4.54
N ILE A 47 -7.85 5.25 -3.49
CA ILE A 47 -7.09 3.99 -3.55
C ILE A 47 -8.00 2.81 -3.88
N ALA A 48 -9.17 2.71 -3.26
CA ALA A 48 -10.12 1.63 -3.56
C ALA A 48 -10.63 1.69 -5.01
N GLU A 49 -10.93 2.88 -5.51
CA GLU A 49 -11.32 3.11 -6.91
C GLU A 49 -10.18 2.77 -7.87
N GLU A 50 -8.96 3.17 -7.54
CA GLU A 50 -7.76 2.92 -8.32
C GLU A 50 -7.43 1.42 -8.34
N THR A 51 -7.58 0.71 -7.21
CA THR A 51 -7.47 -0.75 -7.15
C THR A 51 -8.47 -1.41 -8.12
N ASN A 52 -9.70 -0.93 -8.17
CA ASN A 52 -10.69 -1.43 -9.10
C ASN A 52 -10.40 -1.07 -10.57
N ARG A 53 -9.71 0.03 -10.85
CA ARG A 53 -9.18 0.33 -12.21
C ARG A 53 -8.08 -0.65 -12.59
N LEU A 54 -7.10 -0.87 -11.70
CA LEU A 54 -6.05 -1.85 -11.89
C LEU A 54 -6.63 -3.23 -12.22
N ARG A 55 -7.60 -3.69 -11.45
CA ARG A 55 -8.23 -5.01 -11.64
C ARG A 55 -8.95 -5.14 -12.97
N ARG A 56 -9.56 -4.05 -13.47
CA ARG A 56 -10.19 -4.04 -14.80
C ARG A 56 -9.21 -3.97 -15.95
N ASP A 57 -8.10 -3.24 -15.78
CA ASP A 57 -7.10 -3.00 -16.83
C ASP A 57 -5.69 -2.96 -16.24
N PRO A 58 -5.13 -4.14 -15.89
CA PRO A 58 -3.77 -4.20 -15.36
C PRO A 58 -2.71 -3.75 -16.37
N GLN A 59 -2.97 -3.86 -17.67
CA GLN A 59 -2.00 -3.52 -18.70
C GLN A 59 -1.74 -2.01 -18.78
N SER A 60 -2.71 -1.16 -18.44
CA SER A 60 -2.51 0.29 -18.39
C SER A 60 -1.47 0.70 -17.34
N TYR A 61 -1.33 -0.08 -16.26
CA TYR A 61 -0.32 0.16 -15.23
C TYR A 61 1.10 -0.26 -15.67
N ALA A 62 1.20 -1.24 -16.57
CA ALA A 62 2.49 -1.57 -17.18
C ALA A 62 3.04 -0.40 -17.99
N THR A 63 2.17 0.32 -18.71
CA THR A 63 2.58 1.52 -19.48
C THR A 63 3.11 2.62 -18.56
N ASP A 64 2.48 2.88 -17.41
CA ASP A 64 2.99 3.86 -16.46
C ASP A 64 4.37 3.48 -15.91
N LEU A 65 4.57 2.20 -15.60
CA LEU A 65 5.86 1.72 -15.11
C LEU A 65 6.95 1.78 -16.20
N GLU A 66 6.61 1.63 -17.47
CA GLU A 66 7.55 1.81 -18.58
C GLU A 66 8.13 3.21 -18.61
N GLU A 67 7.34 4.23 -18.23
CA GLU A 67 7.83 5.60 -18.13
C GLU A 67 8.86 5.80 -17.00
N TRP A 68 8.95 4.89 -16.04
CA TRP A 68 9.93 4.96 -14.97
C TRP A 68 11.32 4.47 -15.43
N LEU A 69 11.38 3.50 -16.35
CA LEU A 69 12.64 2.83 -16.76
C LEU A 69 13.73 3.81 -17.20
N PRO A 70 13.47 4.81 -18.08
CA PRO A 70 14.51 5.75 -18.51
C PRO A 70 14.94 6.74 -17.43
N ARG A 71 14.24 6.78 -16.30
CA ARG A 71 14.50 7.69 -15.18
C ARG A 71 15.39 7.08 -14.09
N PHE A 72 15.82 5.84 -14.27
CA PHE A 72 16.73 5.20 -13.34
C PHE A 72 18.17 5.59 -13.61
N ASN A 73 18.89 5.94 -12.51
CA ASN A 73 20.33 6.03 -12.47
C ASN A 73 20.82 5.05 -11.37
N GLY A 74 21.21 3.85 -11.77
CA GLY A 74 21.50 2.75 -10.87
C GLY A 74 20.26 2.39 -10.02
N LEU A 75 20.36 2.53 -8.71
CA LEU A 75 19.25 2.27 -7.76
C LEU A 75 18.42 3.52 -7.46
N VAL A 76 18.64 4.62 -8.14
CA VAL A 76 17.92 5.87 -7.90
C VAL A 76 16.94 6.14 -9.02
N LEU A 77 15.66 6.26 -8.68
CA LEU A 77 14.61 6.68 -9.60
C LEU A 77 14.40 8.20 -9.47
N GLU A 78 14.58 8.90 -10.57
CA GLU A 78 14.25 10.32 -10.69
C GLU A 78 12.75 10.50 -10.88
N ARG A 79 12.12 11.28 -10.00
CA ARG A 79 10.69 11.58 -10.04
C ARG A 79 10.47 13.09 -10.26
N PRO A 80 10.01 13.54 -11.43
CA PRO A 80 9.82 14.97 -11.70
C PRO A 80 8.94 15.65 -10.64
N GLY A 81 9.44 16.75 -10.06
CA GLY A 81 8.72 17.52 -9.04
C GLY A 81 8.65 16.87 -7.65
N ARG A 82 9.38 15.76 -7.43
CA ARG A 82 9.44 15.03 -6.16
C ARG A 82 10.90 14.73 -5.78
N ALA A 83 11.10 14.30 -4.54
CA ALA A 83 12.38 13.76 -4.12
C ALA A 83 12.74 12.49 -4.92
N PHE A 84 14.02 12.29 -5.15
CA PHE A 84 14.53 11.04 -5.71
C PHE A 84 14.14 9.86 -4.82
N LEU A 85 13.77 8.73 -5.44
CA LEU A 85 13.48 7.50 -4.71
C LEU A 85 14.69 6.57 -4.83
N ARG A 86 15.31 6.22 -3.70
CA ARG A 86 16.30 5.16 -3.66
C ARG A 86 15.57 3.83 -3.53
N THR A 87 15.81 2.94 -4.47
CA THR A 87 15.28 1.58 -4.52
C THR A 87 16.32 0.57 -4.03
N GLU A 88 15.88 -0.66 -3.76
CA GLU A 88 16.77 -1.77 -3.40
C GLU A 88 17.23 -2.56 -4.63
N GLU A 89 16.33 -2.75 -5.60
CA GLU A 89 16.54 -3.60 -6.79
C GLU A 89 16.69 -2.78 -8.10
N GLY A 90 16.19 -1.53 -8.12
CA GLY A 90 16.26 -0.65 -9.28
C GLY A 90 15.33 -1.05 -10.42
N ALA A 91 15.73 -0.73 -11.64
CA ALA A 91 14.96 -1.02 -12.86
C ALA A 91 14.54 -2.50 -13.03
N PRO A 92 15.30 -3.51 -12.61
CA PRO A 92 14.87 -4.92 -12.71
C PRO A 92 13.55 -5.22 -12.02
N ALA A 93 13.27 -4.68 -10.81
CA ALA A 93 11.99 -4.88 -10.13
C ALA A 93 10.82 -4.27 -10.92
N VAL A 94 11.05 -3.11 -11.54
CA VAL A 94 10.06 -2.45 -12.41
C VAL A 94 9.80 -3.28 -13.66
N GLN A 95 10.85 -3.82 -14.32
CA GLN A 95 10.70 -4.69 -15.48
C GLN A 95 9.92 -5.96 -15.17
N GLU A 96 10.16 -6.55 -14.00
CA GLU A 96 9.40 -7.70 -13.51
C GLU A 96 7.92 -7.36 -13.30
N ALA A 97 7.63 -6.19 -12.67
CA ALA A 97 6.27 -5.71 -12.48
C ALA A 97 5.53 -5.49 -13.81
N ILE A 98 6.21 -4.90 -14.80
CA ILE A 98 5.67 -4.70 -16.16
C ILE A 98 5.31 -6.05 -16.78
N ALA A 99 6.21 -7.05 -16.70
CA ALA A 99 5.95 -8.38 -17.26
C ALA A 99 4.75 -9.06 -16.58
N ALA A 100 4.65 -8.97 -15.25
CA ALA A 100 3.52 -9.50 -14.48
C ALA A 100 2.20 -8.83 -14.85
N LEU A 101 2.17 -7.50 -14.97
CA LEU A 101 0.98 -6.73 -15.34
C LEU A 101 0.52 -7.02 -16.77
N ARG A 102 1.45 -7.20 -17.70
CA ARG A 102 1.12 -7.58 -19.09
C ARG A 102 0.55 -8.99 -19.20
N ALA A 103 0.96 -9.90 -18.31
CA ALA A 103 0.44 -11.25 -18.24
C ALA A 103 -0.87 -11.36 -17.43
N ALA A 104 -1.16 -10.37 -16.58
CA ALA A 104 -2.35 -10.38 -15.73
C ALA A 104 -3.62 -10.28 -16.56
N ARG A 105 -4.66 -11.01 -16.11
CA ARG A 105 -6.00 -10.94 -16.69
C ARG A 105 -6.86 -9.98 -15.88
N PRO A 106 -7.78 -9.26 -16.53
CA PRO A 106 -8.81 -8.51 -15.83
C PRO A 106 -9.55 -9.38 -14.82
N SER A 107 -9.85 -8.82 -13.66
CA SER A 107 -10.60 -9.46 -12.59
C SER A 107 -11.78 -8.58 -12.13
N ALA A 108 -12.71 -9.18 -11.40
CA ALA A 108 -13.89 -8.48 -10.90
C ALA A 108 -13.50 -7.34 -9.95
N PRO A 109 -14.25 -6.22 -9.94
CA PRO A 109 -14.03 -5.16 -8.97
C PRO A 109 -14.36 -5.63 -7.56
N LEU A 110 -13.64 -5.11 -6.59
CA LEU A 110 -13.87 -5.34 -5.17
C LEU A 110 -15.02 -4.47 -4.67
N ARG A 111 -15.91 -5.05 -3.89
CA ARG A 111 -16.93 -4.32 -3.16
C ARG A 111 -16.29 -3.62 -1.97
N TRP A 112 -16.61 -2.35 -1.77
CA TRP A 112 -16.20 -1.63 -0.56
C TRP A 112 -16.87 -2.19 0.69
N SER A 113 -16.11 -2.34 1.77
CA SER A 113 -16.60 -2.68 3.11
C SER A 113 -16.21 -1.62 4.12
N ALA A 114 -17.19 -1.06 4.80
CA ALA A 114 -16.95 -0.14 5.92
C ALA A 114 -16.34 -0.88 7.12
N GLY A 115 -16.65 -2.14 7.32
CA GLY A 115 -16.07 -2.98 8.35
C GLY A 115 -14.58 -3.22 8.14
N LEU A 116 -14.16 -3.60 6.92
CA LEU A 116 -12.74 -3.75 6.58
C LEU A 116 -12.00 -2.39 6.66
N ALA A 117 -12.63 -1.30 6.20
CA ALA A 117 -12.03 0.02 6.32
C ALA A 117 -11.82 0.45 7.79
N ARG A 118 -12.71 0.05 8.70
CA ARG A 118 -12.51 0.27 10.15
C ARG A 118 -11.37 -0.57 10.71
N ALA A 119 -11.24 -1.83 10.28
CA ALA A 119 -10.13 -2.72 10.67
C ALA A 119 -8.78 -2.16 10.21
N ALA A 120 -8.68 -1.73 8.94
CA ALA A 120 -7.53 -1.01 8.42
C ALA A 120 -7.24 0.27 9.22
N GLY A 121 -8.27 1.03 9.57
CA GLY A 121 -8.17 2.24 10.40
C GLY A 121 -7.67 1.96 11.83
N ASP A 122 -7.99 0.81 12.43
CA ASP A 122 -7.42 0.40 13.71
C ASP A 122 -5.90 0.29 13.59
N HIS A 123 -5.42 -0.33 12.52
CA HIS A 123 -3.99 -0.52 12.30
C HIS A 123 -3.25 0.80 12.03
N VAL A 124 -3.87 1.70 11.25
CA VAL A 124 -3.33 3.06 11.03
C VAL A 124 -3.19 3.81 12.35
N ARG A 125 -4.19 3.75 13.22
CA ARG A 125 -4.16 4.42 14.54
C ARG A 125 -3.15 3.81 15.50
N ASP A 126 -2.91 2.52 15.38
CA ASP A 126 -1.96 1.79 16.21
C ASP A 126 -0.51 2.03 15.76
N GLN A 127 -0.20 1.83 14.48
CA GLN A 127 1.16 1.84 13.97
C GLN A 127 1.66 3.25 13.61
N GLY A 128 0.78 4.11 13.09
CA GLY A 128 1.17 5.43 12.61
C GLY A 128 1.93 6.28 13.63
N PRO A 129 1.42 6.49 14.87
CA PRO A 129 2.09 7.32 15.88
C PRO A 129 3.42 6.74 16.40
N VAL A 130 3.56 5.42 16.42
CA VAL A 130 4.76 4.75 16.91
C VAL A 130 5.81 4.50 15.81
N GLY A 131 5.45 4.71 14.53
CA GLY A 131 6.32 4.45 13.38
C GLY A 131 6.52 2.96 13.11
N GLY A 132 5.52 2.14 13.46
CA GLY A 132 5.54 0.71 13.19
C GLY A 132 5.29 0.39 11.73
N THR A 133 5.90 -0.69 11.23
CA THR A 133 5.78 -1.12 9.82
C THR A 133 5.37 -2.57 9.67
N GLU A 134 4.94 -3.19 10.75
CA GLU A 134 4.56 -4.60 10.78
C GLU A 134 3.05 -4.76 10.54
N HIS A 135 2.63 -5.92 10.03
CA HIS A 135 1.20 -6.28 9.94
C HIS A 135 0.58 -6.58 11.31
N ARG A 136 1.40 -6.88 12.31
CA ARG A 136 0.94 -7.16 13.66
C ARG A 136 0.80 -5.86 14.44
N GLY A 137 -0.37 -5.69 15.07
CA GLY A 137 -0.63 -4.55 15.95
C GLY A 137 0.17 -4.63 17.26
N THR A 138 0.34 -3.50 17.95
CA THR A 138 0.99 -3.43 19.28
C THR A 138 0.21 -4.24 20.33
N ASP A 139 -1.10 -4.43 20.15
CA ASP A 139 -1.97 -5.29 20.94
C ASP A 139 -1.83 -6.79 20.58
N GLY A 140 -0.95 -7.13 19.65
CA GLY A 140 -0.72 -8.47 19.15
C GLY A 140 -1.75 -8.96 18.13
N SER A 141 -2.71 -8.12 17.71
CA SER A 141 -3.68 -8.50 16.67
C SER A 141 -3.01 -8.65 15.31
N ASP A 142 -3.41 -9.66 14.56
CA ASP A 142 -3.16 -9.80 13.13
C ASP A 142 -4.31 -9.16 12.32
N PRO A 143 -4.17 -9.03 10.99
CA PRO A 143 -5.21 -8.45 10.14
C PRO A 143 -6.57 -9.17 10.30
N ALA A 144 -6.60 -10.50 10.30
CA ALA A 144 -7.83 -11.28 10.45
C ALA A 144 -8.58 -10.94 11.73
N ARG A 145 -7.86 -10.84 12.85
CA ARG A 145 -8.45 -10.46 14.14
C ARG A 145 -9.00 -9.04 14.16
N ARG A 146 -8.35 -8.10 13.46
CA ARG A 146 -8.88 -6.73 13.34
C ARG A 146 -10.17 -6.72 12.53
N MET A 147 -10.22 -7.47 11.42
CA MET A 147 -11.41 -7.61 10.58
C MET A 147 -12.58 -8.24 11.36
N GLU A 148 -12.31 -9.24 12.19
CA GLU A 148 -13.33 -9.91 13.04
C GLU A 148 -14.01 -8.99 14.07
N ARG A 149 -13.41 -7.84 14.39
CA ARG A 149 -14.06 -6.84 15.27
C ARG A 149 -15.31 -6.22 14.64
N TYR A 150 -15.37 -6.18 13.32
CA TYR A 150 -16.38 -5.43 12.55
C TYR A 150 -17.25 -6.30 11.65
N GLY A 151 -16.98 -7.58 11.54
CA GLY A 151 -17.72 -8.51 10.71
C GLY A 151 -17.17 -9.91 10.77
N GLN A 152 -17.59 -10.73 9.83
CA GLN A 152 -17.11 -12.10 9.66
C GLN A 152 -16.61 -12.31 8.24
N TRP A 153 -15.35 -12.69 8.08
CA TRP A 153 -14.77 -13.05 6.81
C TRP A 153 -14.98 -14.55 6.50
N SER A 154 -14.98 -14.90 5.22
CA SER A 154 -15.01 -16.27 4.72
C SER A 154 -13.94 -16.44 3.64
N GLY A 155 -13.43 -17.67 3.48
CA GLY A 155 -12.32 -17.96 2.58
C GLY A 155 -10.99 -17.49 3.14
N ALA A 156 -10.31 -16.59 2.44
CA ALA A 156 -9.03 -16.02 2.85
C ALA A 156 -9.13 -14.51 3.07
N VAL A 157 -8.12 -13.96 3.77
CA VAL A 157 -7.91 -12.52 3.97
C VAL A 157 -6.46 -12.14 3.70
N ALA A 158 -6.23 -10.89 3.30
CA ALA A 158 -4.91 -10.31 3.12
C ALA A 158 -4.89 -8.84 3.52
N GLU A 159 -3.69 -8.31 3.73
CA GLU A 159 -3.45 -6.90 4.01
C GLU A 159 -2.24 -6.40 3.24
N ASN A 160 -2.38 -5.25 2.57
CA ASN A 160 -1.26 -4.46 2.05
C ASN A 160 -1.10 -3.19 2.87
N ILE A 161 0.15 -2.77 3.07
CA ILE A 161 0.47 -1.49 3.71
C ILE A 161 1.43 -0.72 2.82
N ALA A 162 1.09 0.53 2.52
CA ALA A 162 1.92 1.45 1.74
C ALA A 162 2.31 2.67 2.58
N TYR A 163 3.48 3.24 2.32
CA TYR A 163 4.04 4.36 3.06
C TYR A 163 4.54 5.47 2.14
N GLY A 164 4.36 6.74 2.57
CA GLY A 164 5.02 7.89 1.96
C GLY A 164 4.40 8.43 0.66
N GLU A 165 3.48 7.72 0.01
CA GLU A 165 2.85 8.15 -1.23
C GLU A 165 1.47 8.74 -0.98
N ASN A 166 1.20 9.95 -1.53
CA ASN A 166 0.00 10.72 -1.26
C ASN A 166 -1.00 10.81 -2.43
N ALA A 167 -0.75 10.07 -3.49
CA ALA A 167 -1.68 9.89 -4.61
C ALA A 167 -2.00 8.41 -4.78
N ALA A 168 -3.26 8.08 -4.99
CA ALA A 168 -3.72 6.69 -5.08
C ALA A 168 -2.97 5.87 -6.14
N ARG A 169 -2.71 6.48 -7.32
CA ARG A 169 -1.94 5.84 -8.40
C ARG A 169 -0.53 5.47 -7.95
N ASP A 170 0.17 6.37 -7.27
CA ASP A 170 1.54 6.13 -6.79
C ASP A 170 1.58 5.05 -5.70
N VAL A 171 0.58 5.01 -4.81
CA VAL A 171 0.42 3.93 -3.82
C VAL A 171 0.34 2.56 -4.52
N LEU A 172 -0.48 2.45 -5.57
CA LEU A 172 -0.58 1.19 -6.30
C LEU A 172 0.71 0.85 -7.07
N LEU A 173 1.34 1.82 -7.75
CA LEU A 173 2.60 1.58 -8.46
C LEU A 173 3.71 1.13 -7.50
N GLN A 174 3.79 1.70 -6.30
CA GLN A 174 4.73 1.26 -5.27
C GLN A 174 4.51 -0.22 -4.90
N LEU A 175 3.27 -0.61 -4.63
CA LEU A 175 2.92 -1.99 -4.25
C LEU A 175 3.03 -2.98 -5.42
N LEU A 176 2.84 -2.51 -6.66
CA LEU A 176 3.00 -3.33 -7.86
C LEU A 176 4.47 -3.61 -8.17
N VAL A 177 5.36 -2.62 -8.01
CA VAL A 177 6.80 -2.83 -8.15
C VAL A 177 7.30 -3.74 -7.05
N ASP A 178 6.84 -3.50 -5.81
CA ASP A 178 7.13 -4.32 -4.64
C ASP A 178 8.65 -4.49 -4.41
N ASP A 179 9.38 -3.37 -4.58
CA ASP A 179 10.85 -3.30 -4.52
C ASP A 179 11.36 -3.75 -3.14
N GLY A 180 12.38 -4.61 -3.11
CA GLY A 180 12.94 -5.18 -1.89
C GLY A 180 12.08 -6.29 -1.25
N VAL A 181 11.00 -6.75 -1.91
CA VAL A 181 10.12 -7.84 -1.43
C VAL A 181 10.19 -9.04 -2.37
N PRO A 182 11.07 -10.00 -2.12
CA PRO A 182 11.38 -11.07 -3.06
C PRO A 182 10.20 -11.94 -3.51
N ASN A 183 9.17 -12.07 -2.65
CA ASN A 183 7.98 -12.87 -2.97
C ASN A 183 6.85 -12.08 -3.63
N ARG A 184 7.05 -10.77 -3.84
CA ARG A 184 6.06 -9.86 -4.47
C ARG A 184 4.65 -9.95 -3.86
N GLY A 185 4.59 -10.15 -2.55
CA GLY A 185 3.33 -10.43 -1.84
C GLY A 185 2.29 -9.31 -1.98
N HIS A 186 2.72 -8.04 -2.06
CA HIS A 186 1.78 -6.94 -2.22
C HIS A 186 1.20 -6.88 -3.64
N ARG A 187 2.01 -7.13 -4.66
CA ARG A 187 1.57 -7.26 -6.05
C ARG A 187 0.57 -8.41 -6.19
N ASP A 188 0.91 -9.57 -5.63
CA ASP A 188 0.04 -10.75 -5.69
C ASP A 188 -1.30 -10.47 -5.03
N ALA A 189 -1.32 -9.82 -3.87
CA ALA A 189 -2.57 -9.44 -3.20
C ALA A 189 -3.41 -8.45 -4.02
N LEU A 190 -2.79 -7.47 -4.72
CA LEU A 190 -3.53 -6.54 -5.59
C LEU A 190 -4.19 -7.23 -6.78
N LEU A 191 -3.53 -8.24 -7.36
CA LEU A 191 -3.94 -8.90 -8.60
C LEU A 191 -4.75 -10.18 -8.37
N ASP A 192 -4.85 -10.68 -7.15
CA ASP A 192 -5.55 -11.92 -6.83
C ASP A 192 -7.04 -11.83 -7.20
N PRO A 193 -7.53 -12.66 -8.15
CA PRO A 193 -8.92 -12.62 -8.60
C PRO A 193 -9.91 -13.15 -7.55
N GLU A 194 -9.47 -13.85 -6.51
CA GLU A 194 -10.33 -14.46 -5.50
C GLU A 194 -10.93 -13.42 -4.53
N TRP A 195 -10.32 -12.24 -4.40
CA TRP A 195 -10.89 -11.19 -3.53
C TRP A 195 -12.23 -10.67 -4.06
N GLY A 196 -13.21 -10.64 -3.18
CA GLY A 196 -14.54 -10.06 -3.45
C GLY A 196 -14.76 -8.72 -2.76
N VAL A 197 -14.03 -8.42 -1.70
CA VAL A 197 -14.30 -7.28 -0.81
C VAL A 197 -12.99 -6.63 -0.36
N SER A 198 -12.99 -5.29 -0.26
CA SER A 198 -11.87 -4.56 0.34
C SER A 198 -12.34 -3.38 1.18
N GLY A 199 -11.46 -2.95 2.09
CA GLY A 199 -11.59 -1.72 2.85
C GLY A 199 -10.23 -1.05 3.01
N VAL A 200 -10.20 0.28 2.92
CA VAL A 200 -8.95 1.05 2.96
C VAL A 200 -9.05 2.12 4.02
N ALA A 201 -7.94 2.35 4.73
CA ALA A 201 -7.77 3.50 5.59
C ALA A 201 -6.37 4.09 5.44
N CYS A 202 -6.28 5.41 5.49
CA CYS A 202 -5.01 6.14 5.48
C CYS A 202 -4.90 7.04 6.71
N GLY A 203 -3.68 7.41 7.07
CA GLY A 203 -3.40 8.33 8.17
C GLY A 203 -1.94 8.72 8.26
N ARG A 204 -1.62 9.53 9.27
CA ARG A 204 -0.24 9.93 9.54
C ARG A 204 0.61 8.74 9.96
N HIS A 205 1.86 8.75 9.50
CA HIS A 205 2.90 7.87 9.99
C HIS A 205 4.10 8.69 10.43
N ARG A 206 4.62 8.40 11.63
CA ARG A 206 5.69 9.21 12.26
C ARG A 206 6.92 9.37 11.37
N ASP A 207 7.37 8.29 10.76
CA ASP A 207 8.65 8.25 10.04
C ASP A 207 8.48 8.47 8.53
N TYR A 208 7.35 8.08 7.95
CA TYR A 208 7.07 8.19 6.51
C TYR A 208 6.08 9.29 6.13
N GLY A 209 5.60 10.08 7.10
CA GLY A 209 4.59 11.12 6.88
C GLY A 209 3.18 10.57 6.76
N GLN A 210 3.00 9.45 6.05
CA GLN A 210 1.72 8.76 5.92
C GLN A 210 1.86 7.25 5.77
N MET A 211 0.76 6.54 6.06
CA MET A 211 0.54 5.14 5.74
C MET A 211 -0.88 4.93 5.23
N CYS A 212 -1.05 3.97 4.33
CA CYS A 212 -2.36 3.47 3.90
C CYS A 212 -2.40 1.95 4.06
N VAL A 213 -3.45 1.46 4.70
CA VAL A 213 -3.70 0.03 4.92
C VAL A 213 -4.87 -0.39 4.06
N MET A 214 -4.71 -1.48 3.35
CA MET A 214 -5.72 -2.07 2.46
C MET A 214 -5.99 -3.50 2.90
N ASP A 215 -7.17 -3.75 3.43
CA ASP A 215 -7.66 -5.05 3.84
C ASP A 215 -8.49 -5.70 2.73
N TYR A 216 -8.28 -6.99 2.50
CA TYR A 216 -8.98 -7.79 1.49
C TYR A 216 -9.59 -9.04 2.14
N ALA A 217 -10.72 -9.48 1.57
CA ALA A 217 -11.36 -10.74 1.90
C ALA A 217 -12.00 -11.37 0.65
N GLU A 218 -12.05 -12.70 0.57
CA GLU A 218 -12.84 -13.39 -0.45
C GLU A 218 -14.33 -13.11 -0.24
N GLY A 219 -14.81 -13.25 1.00
CA GLY A 219 -16.14 -12.86 1.43
C GLY A 219 -16.11 -12.13 2.77
N TYR A 220 -17.06 -11.19 2.98
CA TYR A 220 -17.16 -10.45 4.24
C TYR A 220 -18.60 -10.01 4.50
N GLU A 221 -19.10 -10.34 5.69
CA GLU A 221 -20.40 -9.92 6.23
C GLU A 221 -20.16 -8.96 7.39
N GLU A 222 -20.68 -7.73 7.25
CA GLU A 222 -20.56 -6.69 8.28
C GLU A 222 -21.51 -6.94 9.46
N ARG A 223 -21.10 -6.51 10.65
CA ARG A 223 -21.95 -6.50 11.85
C ARG A 223 -22.61 -5.14 12.04
#